data_b93ff8e0db91edbc54ba9b442cd2fcc4
#
_entry.id   b93ff8e0db91edbc54ba9b442cd2fcc4
#
_cell.length_a   1.000
_cell.length_b   1.000
_cell.length_c   1.000
_cell.angle_alpha   90.00
_cell.angle_beta   90.00
_cell.angle_gamma   90.00
#
_symmetry.space_group_name_H-M   'P 1'
#
loop_
_entity.id
_entity.type
_entity.pdbx_description
1 polymer ?
#
loop_
_entity_poly.entity_id
_entity_poly.type
_entity_poly.pdbx_seq_one_letter_code
_entity_poly.pdbx_strand_id
1 'polypeptide(L)'
;MNIGFVGVGRMGANMARRLKDRSAKGRIRRGEHLHVTAVYDCDRKVATELATELGCAAAQDLSEVTAESDVIFTVVTDDNAMRNIFCEASDNLLVNARGKLFINCATISPQVHVDVEKLAEEAGAESIEACMASSITQAREGKLYLMCSGNEKAFRKAEPILKELASTVRFIGRAGEAAKIKALVNIVMNINTAGLAEGLALGAALGLDLTMLREVFSQTGAASRVLETDGEDMQNREHSCFFSAAHAAKDSRIALELARQPGLDLPLARATKEQYKRMITEGLGELDKSGIAELTFKDRSASRQKAAD
;
A
#
# COMPACT_ATOMS: atom_id res chain seq x y z
N MET A 1 15.65 -13.79 15.20
CA MET A 1 14.76 -12.61 15.23
C MET A 1 13.38 -13.04 14.80
N ASN A 2 12.40 -12.89 15.67
CA ASN A 2 11.01 -13.28 15.46
C ASN A 2 10.23 -12.13 14.83
N ILE A 3 9.42 -12.41 13.82
CA ILE A 3 8.72 -11.42 13.04
C ILE A 3 7.22 -11.71 13.05
N GLY A 4 6.43 -10.73 13.47
CA GLY A 4 4.99 -10.73 13.40
C GLY A 4 4.46 -9.88 12.25
N PHE A 5 3.28 -10.23 11.75
CA PHE A 5 2.55 -9.44 10.77
C PHE A 5 1.13 -9.17 11.22
N VAL A 6 0.72 -7.91 11.16
CA VAL A 6 -0.67 -7.46 11.37
C VAL A 6 -1.19 -6.84 10.08
N GLY A 7 -2.25 -7.41 9.54
CA GLY A 7 -2.73 -7.13 8.20
C GLY A 7 -2.01 -8.01 7.18
N VAL A 8 -2.60 -9.17 6.89
CA VAL A 8 -2.05 -10.17 5.96
C VAL A 8 -2.89 -10.30 4.69
N GLY A 9 -3.42 -9.18 4.23
CA GLY A 9 -3.99 -9.06 2.90
C GLY A 9 -2.92 -9.21 1.79
N ARG A 10 -3.22 -8.71 0.59
CA ARG A 10 -2.36 -8.92 -0.61
C ARG A 10 -0.89 -8.54 -0.40
N MET A 11 -0.60 -7.40 0.23
CA MET A 11 0.78 -6.95 0.44
C MET A 11 1.44 -7.69 1.62
N GLY A 12 0.81 -7.67 2.80
CA GLY A 12 1.37 -8.26 4.01
C GLY A 12 1.66 -9.74 3.87
N ALA A 13 0.75 -10.52 3.27
CA ALA A 13 0.95 -11.94 3.03
C ALA A 13 2.17 -12.21 2.11
N ASN A 14 2.34 -11.41 1.04
CA ASN A 14 3.48 -11.58 0.13
C ASN A 14 4.82 -11.16 0.76
N MET A 15 4.81 -10.14 1.63
CA MET A 15 5.98 -9.78 2.43
C MET A 15 6.34 -10.90 3.42
N ALA A 16 5.36 -11.47 4.12
CA ALA A 16 5.57 -12.59 5.05
C ALA A 16 6.12 -13.83 4.33
N ARG A 17 5.55 -14.21 3.19
CA ARG A 17 6.08 -15.28 2.33
C ARG A 17 7.52 -15.04 1.91
N ARG A 18 7.83 -13.80 1.51
CA ARG A 18 9.19 -13.43 1.12
C ARG A 18 10.18 -13.62 2.25
N LEU A 19 9.86 -13.17 3.47
CA LEU A 19 10.74 -13.33 4.62
C LEU A 19 10.89 -14.80 5.03
N LYS A 20 9.83 -15.61 4.92
CA LYS A 20 9.89 -17.05 5.14
C LYS A 20 10.84 -17.74 4.16
N ASP A 21 10.76 -17.43 2.86
CA ASP A 21 11.66 -17.98 1.84
C ASP A 21 13.12 -17.58 2.08
N ARG A 22 13.35 -16.37 2.57
CA ARG A 22 14.71 -15.89 2.89
C ARG A 22 15.28 -16.59 4.12
N SER A 23 14.44 -16.84 5.12
CA SER A 23 14.81 -17.63 6.30
C SER A 23 15.32 -19.02 5.92
N ALA A 24 14.68 -19.68 4.95
CA ALA A 24 15.06 -20.99 4.47
C ALA A 24 16.39 -20.99 3.68
N LYS A 25 16.79 -19.85 3.09
CA LYS A 25 17.98 -19.74 2.21
C LYS A 25 19.27 -19.29 2.91
N GLY A 26 19.24 -18.97 4.21
CA GLY A 26 20.47 -18.63 4.94
C GLY A 26 20.37 -17.43 5.87
N ARG A 27 21.52 -17.03 6.42
CA ARG A 27 21.67 -15.98 7.43
C ARG A 27 21.60 -14.59 6.82
N ILE A 28 20.92 -13.66 7.49
CA ILE A 28 21.13 -12.24 7.28
C ILE A 28 22.52 -11.86 7.82
N ARG A 29 23.05 -10.72 7.43
CA ARG A 29 24.31 -10.20 7.97
C ARG A 29 24.35 -10.33 9.50
N ARG A 30 25.40 -10.94 10.05
CA ARG A 30 25.70 -11.24 11.46
C ARG A 30 25.20 -12.57 12.02
N GLY A 31 24.71 -13.50 11.18
CA GLY A 31 24.37 -14.84 11.67
C GLY A 31 22.98 -14.98 12.26
N GLU A 32 22.13 -13.97 12.14
CA GLU A 32 20.74 -14.01 12.60
C GLU A 32 19.83 -14.69 11.55
N HIS A 33 18.91 -15.52 12.04
CA HIS A 33 17.84 -16.11 11.24
C HIS A 33 16.57 -15.30 11.45
N LEU A 34 15.83 -15.04 10.36
CA LEU A 34 14.49 -14.47 10.44
C LEU A 34 13.47 -15.59 10.58
N HIS A 35 12.56 -15.46 11.52
CA HIS A 35 11.45 -16.39 11.68
C HIS A 35 10.13 -15.60 11.67
N VAL A 36 9.25 -15.88 10.71
CA VAL A 36 7.87 -15.42 10.80
C VAL A 36 7.20 -16.29 11.84
N THR A 37 6.86 -15.72 12.99
CA THR A 37 6.35 -16.44 14.18
C THR A 37 4.85 -16.30 14.36
N ALA A 38 4.27 -15.14 14.02
CA ALA A 38 2.86 -14.87 14.18
C ALA A 38 2.29 -14.01 13.05
N VAL A 39 1.07 -14.28 12.67
CA VAL A 39 0.29 -13.46 11.74
C VAL A 39 -1.10 -13.18 12.32
N TYR A 40 -1.62 -11.99 12.05
CA TYR A 40 -2.95 -11.55 12.47
C TYR A 40 -3.65 -10.78 11.35
N ASP A 41 -4.93 -11.01 11.19
CA ASP A 41 -5.82 -10.20 10.36
C ASP A 41 -7.21 -10.17 11.02
N CYS A 42 -7.97 -9.09 10.78
CA CYS A 42 -9.38 -9.04 11.20
C CYS A 42 -10.22 -10.11 10.47
N ASP A 43 -9.84 -10.50 9.25
CA ASP A 43 -10.33 -11.71 8.60
C ASP A 43 -9.52 -12.92 9.10
N ARG A 44 -10.09 -13.60 10.08
CA ARG A 44 -9.51 -14.79 10.71
C ARG A 44 -9.18 -15.91 9.74
N LYS A 45 -9.97 -16.06 8.69
CA LYS A 45 -9.75 -17.08 7.66
C LYS A 45 -8.45 -16.82 6.92
N VAL A 46 -8.23 -15.58 6.47
CA VAL A 46 -7.00 -15.17 5.77
C VAL A 46 -5.76 -15.38 6.66
N ALA A 47 -5.85 -14.99 7.94
CA ALA A 47 -4.76 -15.22 8.90
C ALA A 47 -4.46 -16.70 9.10
N THR A 48 -5.48 -17.55 9.27
CA THR A 48 -5.32 -18.99 9.51
C THR A 48 -4.73 -19.72 8.28
N GLU A 49 -5.20 -19.37 7.08
CA GLU A 49 -4.69 -19.94 5.83
C GLU A 49 -3.20 -19.61 5.64
N LEU A 50 -2.82 -18.35 5.85
CA LEU A 50 -1.43 -17.93 5.75
C LEU A 50 -0.56 -18.54 6.83
N ALA A 51 -1.04 -18.61 8.08
CA ALA A 51 -0.31 -19.23 9.18
C ALA A 51 0.01 -20.70 8.90
N THR A 52 -0.98 -21.45 8.38
CA THR A 52 -0.80 -22.84 7.95
C THR A 52 0.25 -22.97 6.85
N GLU A 53 0.18 -22.10 5.83
CA GLU A 53 1.15 -22.06 4.73
C GLU A 53 2.57 -21.79 5.23
N LEU A 54 2.72 -20.83 6.15
CA LEU A 54 4.03 -20.42 6.66
C LEU A 54 4.55 -21.29 7.80
N GLY A 55 3.70 -22.11 8.41
CA GLY A 55 4.03 -22.89 9.62
C GLY A 55 4.35 -21.98 10.80
N CYS A 56 3.49 -20.97 11.05
CA CYS A 56 3.59 -20.02 12.16
C CYS A 56 2.24 -19.93 12.91
N ALA A 57 2.16 -19.13 13.97
CA ALA A 57 0.92 -18.94 14.72
C ALA A 57 -0.05 -18.02 13.96
N ALA A 58 -1.35 -18.39 13.95
CA ALA A 58 -2.45 -17.48 13.67
C ALA A 58 -2.90 -16.86 14.99
N ALA A 59 -2.32 -15.72 15.35
CA ALA A 59 -2.56 -15.07 16.64
C ALA A 59 -4.04 -14.76 16.87
N GLN A 60 -4.51 -14.98 18.10
CA GLN A 60 -5.91 -14.76 18.46
C GLN A 60 -6.21 -13.29 18.74
N ASP A 61 -5.21 -12.55 19.19
CA ASP A 61 -5.28 -11.12 19.47
C ASP A 61 -3.96 -10.41 19.12
N LEU A 62 -3.95 -9.08 19.23
CA LEU A 62 -2.80 -8.25 18.88
C LEU A 62 -1.67 -8.38 19.89
N SER A 63 -2.01 -8.58 21.16
CA SER A 63 -1.03 -8.75 22.23
C SER A 63 -0.25 -10.06 22.08
N GLU A 64 -0.86 -11.12 21.55
CA GLU A 64 -0.17 -12.37 21.20
C GLU A 64 0.85 -12.15 20.08
N VAL A 65 0.52 -11.34 19.04
CA VAL A 65 1.51 -10.99 18.01
C VAL A 65 2.72 -10.31 18.62
N THR A 66 2.49 -9.38 19.55
CA THR A 66 3.58 -8.65 20.22
C THR A 66 4.41 -9.58 21.11
N ALA A 67 3.78 -10.49 21.82
CA ALA A 67 4.47 -11.45 22.69
C ALA A 67 5.42 -12.38 21.89
N GLU A 68 4.95 -12.88 20.74
CA GLU A 68 5.66 -13.84 19.90
C GLU A 68 6.71 -13.21 18.95
N SER A 69 6.85 -11.88 18.92
CA SER A 69 7.65 -11.19 17.92
C SER A 69 8.64 -10.20 18.53
N ASP A 70 9.80 -10.03 17.90
CA ASP A 70 10.77 -8.96 18.18
C ASP A 70 10.48 -7.74 17.28
N VAL A 71 10.04 -8.00 16.06
CA VAL A 71 9.72 -7.00 15.04
C VAL A 71 8.32 -7.27 14.50
N ILE A 72 7.48 -6.25 14.44
CA ILE A 72 6.09 -6.36 13.99
C ILE A 72 5.87 -5.45 12.77
N PHE A 73 5.47 -6.03 11.63
CA PHE A 73 5.02 -5.30 10.46
C PHE A 73 3.53 -5.04 10.55
N THR A 74 3.11 -3.79 10.35
CA THR A 74 1.69 -3.44 10.20
C THR A 74 1.40 -3.05 8.76
N VAL A 75 0.47 -3.76 8.13
CA VAL A 75 0.12 -3.59 6.71
C VAL A 75 -1.41 -3.44 6.59
N VAL A 76 -1.93 -2.45 7.29
CA VAL A 76 -3.36 -2.16 7.38
C VAL A 76 -3.82 -1.18 6.31
N THR A 77 -5.13 -0.96 6.18
CA THR A 77 -5.73 -0.26 5.04
C THR A 77 -5.82 1.25 5.18
N ASP A 78 -6.02 1.77 6.41
CA ASP A 78 -6.36 3.17 6.65
C ASP A 78 -6.02 3.66 8.08
N ASP A 79 -6.30 4.94 8.33
CA ASP A 79 -6.04 5.61 9.60
C ASP A 79 -6.75 4.96 10.78
N ASN A 80 -8.01 4.54 10.59
CA ASN A 80 -8.82 3.92 11.65
C ASN A 80 -8.26 2.56 12.02
N ALA A 81 -7.94 1.73 11.01
CA ALA A 81 -7.32 0.43 11.25
C ALA A 81 -5.99 0.58 11.99
N MET A 82 -5.14 1.56 11.61
CA MET A 82 -3.88 1.81 12.31
C MET A 82 -4.10 2.27 13.76
N ARG A 83 -5.04 3.18 13.99
CA ARG A 83 -5.37 3.63 15.35
C ARG A 83 -5.91 2.46 16.19
N ASN A 84 -6.78 1.64 15.65
CA ASN A 84 -7.38 0.53 16.38
C ASN A 84 -6.31 -0.45 16.88
N ILE A 85 -5.34 -0.82 16.04
CA ILE A 85 -4.30 -1.80 16.44
C ILE A 85 -3.30 -1.23 17.46
N PHE A 86 -3.21 0.10 17.65
CA PHE A 86 -2.34 0.73 18.65
C PHE A 86 -3.06 1.33 19.84
N CYS A 87 -4.34 1.68 19.73
CA CYS A 87 -5.07 2.47 20.73
C CYS A 87 -6.29 1.75 21.34
N GLU A 88 -6.65 0.55 20.86
CA GLU A 88 -7.78 -0.18 21.41
C GLU A 88 -7.54 -0.51 22.89
N ALA A 89 -8.53 -0.25 23.75
CA ALA A 89 -8.33 -0.37 25.18
C ALA A 89 -8.23 -1.82 25.66
N SER A 90 -8.90 -2.75 24.97
CA SER A 90 -9.01 -4.15 25.38
C SER A 90 -7.89 -5.05 24.84
N ASP A 91 -7.39 -4.74 23.65
CA ASP A 91 -6.32 -5.47 22.97
C ASP A 91 -5.62 -4.57 21.95
N ASN A 92 -4.33 -4.38 22.09
CA ASN A 92 -3.52 -3.60 21.15
C ASN A 92 -2.06 -4.07 21.13
N LEU A 93 -1.31 -3.59 20.13
CA LEU A 93 0.09 -3.96 19.91
C LEU A 93 1.05 -3.43 20.98
N LEU A 94 0.62 -2.47 21.82
CA LEU A 94 1.50 -1.88 22.85
C LEU A 94 1.53 -2.69 24.14
N VAL A 95 0.65 -3.69 24.29
CA VAL A 95 0.68 -4.60 25.43
C VAL A 95 1.99 -5.40 25.39
N ASN A 96 2.80 -5.27 26.44
CA ASN A 96 4.13 -5.89 26.54
C ASN A 96 5.12 -5.50 25.40
N ALA A 97 4.97 -4.32 24.83
CA ALA A 97 5.76 -3.87 23.67
C ALA A 97 7.19 -3.42 24.00
N ARG A 98 7.58 -3.36 25.27
CA ARG A 98 8.92 -2.89 25.67
C ARG A 98 10.03 -3.62 24.89
N GLY A 99 10.87 -2.84 24.20
CA GLY A 99 12.00 -3.35 23.40
C GLY A 99 11.62 -3.90 22.03
N LYS A 100 10.35 -3.87 21.64
CA LYS A 100 9.88 -4.28 20.29
C LYS A 100 10.11 -3.17 19.27
N LEU A 101 10.11 -3.56 18.00
CA LEU A 101 10.22 -2.64 16.86
C LEU A 101 8.99 -2.80 15.95
N PHE A 102 8.23 -1.73 15.78
CA PHE A 102 7.12 -1.66 14.83
C PHE A 102 7.56 -1.07 13.50
N ILE A 103 7.19 -1.71 12.40
CA ILE A 103 7.45 -1.25 11.02
C ILE A 103 6.10 -1.04 10.33
N ASN A 104 5.69 0.21 10.20
CA ASN A 104 4.38 0.59 9.70
C ASN A 104 4.41 0.84 8.20
N CYS A 105 3.84 -0.08 7.42
CA CYS A 105 3.88 -0.06 5.96
C CYS A 105 2.61 0.52 5.30
N ALA A 106 1.62 0.91 6.09
CA ALA A 106 0.34 1.40 5.60
C ALA A 106 0.45 2.77 4.91
N THR A 107 -0.38 3.00 3.89
CA THR A 107 -0.59 4.34 3.31
C THR A 107 -1.72 5.02 4.08
N ILE A 108 -1.34 5.86 5.03
CA ILE A 108 -2.21 6.57 5.97
C ILE A 108 -1.80 8.02 6.11
N SER A 109 -2.58 8.80 6.85
CA SER A 109 -2.27 10.20 7.13
C SER A 109 -0.95 10.34 7.90
N PRO A 110 -0.05 11.27 7.52
CA PRO A 110 1.25 11.45 8.18
C PRO A 110 1.14 11.65 9.69
N GLN A 111 0.09 12.33 10.17
CA GLN A 111 -0.13 12.55 11.60
C GLN A 111 -0.31 11.23 12.36
N VAL A 112 -0.97 10.24 11.76
CA VAL A 112 -1.18 8.93 12.41
C VAL A 112 0.16 8.21 12.63
N HIS A 113 1.11 8.30 11.71
CA HIS A 113 2.46 7.76 11.91
C HIS A 113 3.19 8.48 13.07
N VAL A 114 3.06 9.81 13.16
CA VAL A 114 3.62 10.59 14.28
C VAL A 114 3.00 10.17 15.62
N ASP A 115 1.68 10.01 15.66
CA ASP A 115 0.96 9.57 16.85
C ASP A 115 1.41 8.17 17.29
N VAL A 116 1.55 7.24 16.34
CA VAL A 116 1.99 5.85 16.59
C VAL A 116 3.44 5.79 17.08
N GLU A 117 4.35 6.59 16.49
CA GLU A 117 5.73 6.67 16.98
C GLU A 117 5.77 7.09 18.46
N LYS A 118 5.02 8.13 18.82
CA LYS A 118 4.93 8.61 20.20
C LYS A 118 4.36 7.56 21.15
N LEU A 119 3.26 6.90 20.77
CA LEU A 119 2.66 5.83 21.58
C LEU A 119 3.62 4.64 21.78
N ALA A 120 4.36 4.26 20.75
CA ALA A 120 5.36 3.21 20.84
C ALA A 120 6.50 3.60 21.80
N GLU A 121 7.01 4.83 21.72
CA GLU A 121 8.02 5.36 22.63
C GLU A 121 7.54 5.36 24.10
N GLU A 122 6.30 5.80 24.37
CA GLU A 122 5.68 5.78 25.70
C GLU A 122 5.56 4.35 26.26
N ALA A 123 5.36 3.35 25.39
CA ALA A 123 5.35 1.94 25.76
C ALA A 123 6.75 1.31 25.87
N GLY A 124 7.81 2.09 25.62
CA GLY A 124 9.21 1.60 25.62
C GLY A 124 9.58 0.76 24.40
N ALA A 125 8.85 0.92 23.31
CA ALA A 125 9.11 0.31 22.01
C ALA A 125 9.67 1.34 21.03
N GLU A 126 10.03 0.89 19.83
CA GLU A 126 10.46 1.74 18.72
C GLU A 126 9.49 1.58 17.55
N SER A 127 9.31 2.64 16.76
CA SER A 127 8.44 2.61 15.59
C SER A 127 9.09 3.35 14.42
N ILE A 128 8.91 2.84 13.21
CA ILE A 128 9.25 3.51 11.95
C ILE A 128 8.15 3.35 10.92
N GLU A 129 8.07 4.28 9.98
CA GLU A 129 7.32 4.10 8.74
C GLU A 129 8.19 3.40 7.68
N ALA A 130 7.55 2.57 6.86
CA ALA A 130 8.16 1.97 5.67
C ALA A 130 7.14 1.94 4.53
N CYS A 131 6.81 3.12 4.01
CA CYS A 131 5.82 3.30 2.94
C CYS A 131 6.27 2.63 1.64
N MET A 132 5.40 1.80 1.08
CA MET A 132 5.68 1.00 -0.12
C MET A 132 5.28 1.74 -1.40
N ALA A 133 6.15 1.75 -2.40
CA ALA A 133 5.86 2.28 -3.73
C ALA A 133 6.12 1.21 -4.81
N SER A 134 5.38 0.10 -4.74
CA SER A 134 5.56 -1.08 -5.59
C SER A 134 4.33 -1.96 -5.58
N SER A 135 4.29 -2.95 -6.49
CA SER A 135 3.17 -3.89 -6.64
C SER A 135 3.29 -5.11 -5.72
N ILE A 136 2.23 -5.92 -5.71
CA ILE A 136 2.14 -7.21 -5.01
C ILE A 136 3.26 -8.17 -5.47
N THR A 137 3.53 -8.24 -6.77
CA THR A 137 4.58 -9.08 -7.36
C THR A 137 5.95 -8.70 -6.81
N GLN A 138 6.25 -7.41 -6.74
CA GLN A 138 7.51 -6.90 -6.19
C GLN A 138 7.64 -7.18 -4.68
N ALA A 139 6.54 -7.17 -3.92
CA ALA A 139 6.54 -7.59 -2.52
C ALA A 139 6.96 -9.06 -2.38
N ARG A 140 6.42 -9.95 -3.22
CA ARG A 140 6.75 -11.38 -3.23
C ARG A 140 8.21 -11.65 -3.65
N GLU A 141 8.74 -10.86 -4.57
CA GLU A 141 10.11 -11.00 -5.08
C GLU A 141 11.17 -10.33 -4.21
N GLY A 142 10.80 -9.51 -3.24
CA GLY A 142 11.74 -8.72 -2.44
C GLY A 142 12.34 -7.54 -3.22
N LYS A 143 11.54 -6.96 -4.10
CA LYS A 143 11.92 -5.84 -4.98
C LYS A 143 11.13 -4.56 -4.67
N LEU A 144 10.64 -4.39 -3.45
CA LEU A 144 9.94 -3.18 -3.06
C LEU A 144 10.85 -1.94 -3.16
N TYR A 145 10.23 -0.80 -3.39
CA TYR A 145 10.82 0.51 -3.11
C TYR A 145 10.20 1.00 -1.78
N LEU A 146 11.02 1.13 -0.75
CA LEU A 146 10.58 1.54 0.58
C LEU A 146 11.07 2.94 0.91
N MET A 147 10.14 3.81 1.26
CA MET A 147 10.39 5.13 1.83
C MET A 147 10.20 5.03 3.33
N CYS A 148 11.26 5.25 4.10
CA CYS A 148 11.28 5.05 5.54
C CYS A 148 11.47 6.38 6.26
N SER A 149 10.77 6.58 7.36
CA SER A 149 11.00 7.71 8.26
C SER A 149 10.67 7.35 9.71
N GLY A 150 11.09 8.21 10.64
CA GLY A 150 11.00 7.99 12.07
C GLY A 150 12.36 8.16 12.75
N ASN A 151 12.55 7.52 13.90
CA ASN A 151 13.80 7.56 14.61
C ASN A 151 14.94 6.85 13.83
N GLU A 152 16.05 7.53 13.57
CA GLU A 152 17.15 6.99 12.76
C GLU A 152 17.79 5.74 13.38
N LYS A 153 17.86 5.63 14.72
CA LYS A 153 18.41 4.44 15.39
C LYS A 153 17.49 3.24 15.18
N ALA A 154 16.18 3.44 15.27
CA ALA A 154 15.17 2.42 14.97
C ALA A 154 15.25 1.98 13.49
N PHE A 155 15.40 2.95 12.57
CA PHE A 155 15.61 2.64 11.15
C PHE A 155 16.86 1.77 10.92
N ARG A 156 18.01 2.08 11.56
CA ARG A 156 19.23 1.28 11.43
C ARG A 156 19.05 -0.17 11.91
N LYS A 157 18.19 -0.39 12.91
CA LYS A 157 17.82 -1.75 13.36
C LYS A 157 16.93 -2.47 12.34
N ALA A 158 15.98 -1.76 11.72
CA ALA A 158 15.09 -2.30 10.72
C ALA A 158 15.75 -2.54 9.35
N GLU A 159 16.76 -1.74 8.99
CA GLU A 159 17.36 -1.71 7.66
C GLU A 159 17.79 -3.10 7.12
N PRO A 160 18.40 -3.99 7.90
CA PRO A 160 18.76 -5.33 7.41
C PRO A 160 17.54 -6.16 6.98
N ILE A 161 16.41 -6.06 7.73
CA ILE A 161 15.17 -6.77 7.41
C ILE A 161 14.51 -6.15 6.18
N LEU A 162 14.47 -4.81 6.12
CA LEU A 162 13.87 -4.08 5.00
C LEU A 162 14.58 -4.41 3.67
N LYS A 163 15.90 -4.62 3.69
CA LYS A 163 16.69 -5.04 2.52
C LYS A 163 16.34 -6.43 1.99
N GLU A 164 15.75 -7.29 2.81
CA GLU A 164 15.24 -8.60 2.35
C GLU A 164 13.92 -8.47 1.58
N LEU A 165 13.17 -7.38 1.82
CA LEU A 165 11.89 -7.09 1.19
C LEU A 165 12.00 -6.12 -0.01
N ALA A 166 13.12 -5.42 -0.14
CA ALA A 166 13.22 -4.28 -1.06
C ALA A 166 14.52 -4.27 -1.87
N SER A 167 14.42 -3.83 -3.12
CA SER A 167 15.58 -3.45 -3.94
C SER A 167 16.12 -2.07 -3.57
N THR A 168 15.26 -1.22 -3.03
CA THR A 168 15.62 0.14 -2.60
C THR A 168 14.97 0.46 -1.26
N VAL A 169 15.80 0.85 -0.30
CA VAL A 169 15.36 1.36 1.01
C VAL A 169 15.91 2.77 1.16
N ARG A 170 15.03 3.75 1.27
CA ARG A 170 15.41 5.15 1.38
C ARG A 170 14.94 5.74 2.70
N PHE A 171 15.86 6.15 3.55
CA PHE A 171 15.53 6.95 4.73
C PHE A 171 15.25 8.40 4.30
N ILE A 172 14.13 8.94 4.77
CA ILE A 172 13.64 10.27 4.39
C ILE A 172 13.93 11.27 5.52
N GLY A 173 13.52 10.93 6.76
CA GLY A 173 13.65 11.83 7.89
C GLY A 173 12.75 11.44 9.06
N ARG A 174 12.10 12.43 9.69
CA ARG A 174 11.25 12.24 10.87
C ARG A 174 9.93 11.54 10.52
N ALA A 175 9.26 11.00 11.53
CA ALA A 175 7.92 10.41 11.39
C ALA A 175 6.95 11.34 10.65
N GLY A 176 6.14 10.77 9.77
CA GLY A 176 5.21 11.47 8.88
C GLY A 176 5.82 11.92 7.55
N GLU A 177 7.16 11.98 7.40
CA GLU A 177 7.77 12.50 6.16
C GLU A 177 7.71 11.50 5.00
N ALA A 178 7.88 10.22 5.26
CA ALA A 178 7.71 9.21 4.21
C ALA A 178 6.25 9.11 3.76
N ALA A 179 5.30 9.22 4.68
CA ALA A 179 3.86 9.25 4.35
C ALA A 179 3.49 10.48 3.52
N LYS A 180 4.09 11.66 3.77
CA LYS A 180 3.91 12.85 2.91
C LYS A 180 4.38 12.54 1.49
N ILE A 181 5.60 12.02 1.32
CA ILE A 181 6.13 11.66 0.00
C ILE A 181 5.24 10.61 -0.67
N LYS A 182 4.78 9.59 0.08
CA LYS A 182 3.88 8.57 -0.46
C LYS A 182 2.57 9.17 -0.98
N ALA A 183 1.97 10.14 -0.27
CA ALA A 183 0.79 10.84 -0.73
C ALA A 183 1.04 11.61 -2.04
N LEU A 184 2.22 12.27 -2.17
CA LEU A 184 2.61 12.98 -3.40
C LEU A 184 2.85 12.02 -4.56
N VAL A 185 3.49 10.87 -4.33
CA VAL A 185 3.67 9.82 -5.35
C VAL A 185 2.31 9.35 -5.86
N ASN A 186 1.39 9.03 -4.95
CA ASN A 186 0.10 8.47 -5.33
C ASN A 186 -0.82 9.50 -6.01
N ILE A 187 -0.78 10.78 -5.61
CA ILE A 187 -1.59 11.79 -6.28
C ILE A 187 -1.13 12.01 -7.74
N VAL A 188 0.18 12.05 -7.99
CA VAL A 188 0.73 12.17 -9.36
C VAL A 188 0.38 10.94 -10.18
N MET A 189 0.54 9.74 -9.63
CA MET A 189 0.17 8.49 -10.28
C MET A 189 -1.32 8.47 -10.64
N ASN A 190 -2.21 8.81 -9.72
CA ASN A 190 -3.65 8.81 -9.94
C ASN A 190 -4.09 9.82 -11.01
N ILE A 191 -3.49 11.02 -11.04
CA ILE A 191 -3.73 12.03 -12.08
C ILE A 191 -3.28 11.50 -13.45
N ASN A 192 -2.09 10.88 -13.53
CA ASN A 192 -1.59 10.29 -14.78
C ASN A 192 -2.51 9.17 -15.26
N THR A 193 -3.04 8.33 -14.36
CA THR A 193 -4.01 7.27 -14.70
C THR A 193 -5.30 7.85 -15.26
N ALA A 194 -5.83 8.91 -14.65
CA ALA A 194 -7.05 9.57 -15.15
C ALA A 194 -6.82 10.23 -16.52
N GLY A 195 -5.70 10.94 -16.68
CA GLY A 195 -5.34 11.57 -17.95
C GLY A 195 -5.10 10.56 -19.08
N LEU A 196 -4.47 9.42 -18.77
CA LEU A 196 -4.30 8.32 -19.72
C LEU A 196 -5.64 7.76 -20.16
N ALA A 197 -6.58 7.52 -19.23
CA ALA A 197 -7.93 7.02 -19.54
C ALA A 197 -8.68 7.97 -20.48
N GLU A 198 -8.61 9.29 -20.24
CA GLU A 198 -9.25 10.30 -21.10
C GLU A 198 -8.60 10.34 -22.49
N GLY A 199 -7.28 10.30 -22.57
CA GLY A 199 -6.54 10.31 -23.84
C GLY A 199 -6.86 9.09 -24.70
N LEU A 200 -6.87 7.90 -24.12
CA LEU A 200 -7.22 6.65 -24.81
C LEU A 200 -8.71 6.62 -25.21
N ALA A 201 -9.61 7.06 -24.33
CA ALA A 201 -11.04 7.11 -24.62
C ALA A 201 -11.37 8.09 -25.78
N LEU A 202 -10.73 9.27 -25.79
CA LEU A 202 -10.88 10.22 -26.89
C LEU A 202 -10.31 9.64 -28.21
N GLY A 203 -9.15 8.99 -28.16
CA GLY A 203 -8.57 8.30 -29.33
C GLY A 203 -9.51 7.25 -29.90
N ALA A 204 -10.10 6.42 -29.03
CA ALA A 204 -11.12 5.44 -29.45
C ALA A 204 -12.36 6.09 -30.07
N ALA A 205 -12.86 7.18 -29.50
CA ALA A 205 -14.01 7.91 -30.03
C ALA A 205 -13.74 8.57 -31.39
N LEU A 206 -12.47 8.89 -31.67
CA LEU A 206 -12.02 9.41 -32.98
C LEU A 206 -11.68 8.28 -33.98
N GLY A 207 -11.84 7.03 -33.62
CA GLY A 207 -11.56 5.88 -34.48
C GLY A 207 -10.08 5.54 -34.65
N LEU A 208 -9.22 6.01 -33.74
CA LEU A 208 -7.77 5.70 -33.77
C LEU A 208 -7.52 4.30 -33.21
N ASP A 209 -6.50 3.63 -33.77
CA ASP A 209 -5.99 2.39 -33.19
C ASP A 209 -5.31 2.65 -31.85
N LEU A 210 -5.78 2.00 -30.80
CA LEU A 210 -5.31 2.25 -29.43
C LEU A 210 -3.89 1.66 -29.18
N THR A 211 -3.53 0.60 -29.89
CA THR A 211 -2.18 0.02 -29.78
C THR A 211 -1.14 1.00 -30.35
N MET A 212 -1.40 1.52 -31.53
CA MET A 212 -0.57 2.57 -32.15
C MET A 212 -0.55 3.83 -31.27
N LEU A 213 -1.70 4.24 -30.70
CA LEU A 213 -1.78 5.43 -29.86
C LEU A 213 -0.95 5.28 -28.58
N ARG A 214 -0.97 4.11 -27.93
CA ARG A 214 -0.12 3.80 -26.77
C ARG A 214 1.37 3.82 -27.13
N GLU A 215 1.75 3.31 -28.31
CA GLU A 215 3.11 3.37 -28.82
C GLU A 215 3.55 4.84 -28.97
N VAL A 216 2.76 5.68 -29.63
CA VAL A 216 3.05 7.11 -29.77
C VAL A 216 3.18 7.80 -28.42
N PHE A 217 2.28 7.51 -27.47
CA PHE A 217 2.36 8.07 -26.12
C PHE A 217 3.66 7.69 -25.42
N SER A 218 4.13 6.46 -25.60
CA SER A 218 5.37 5.98 -24.97
C SER A 218 6.63 6.71 -25.45
N GLN A 219 6.61 7.30 -26.63
CA GLN A 219 7.74 8.00 -27.26
C GLN A 219 7.65 9.53 -27.14
N THR A 220 6.64 10.06 -26.44
CA THR A 220 6.37 11.49 -26.37
C THR A 220 6.25 11.96 -24.91
N GLY A 221 5.96 13.25 -24.72
CA GLY A 221 5.69 13.81 -23.38
C GLY A 221 4.46 13.23 -22.66
N ALA A 222 3.69 12.38 -23.32
CA ALA A 222 2.60 11.61 -22.70
C ALA A 222 3.09 10.32 -21.98
N ALA A 223 4.37 9.99 -22.07
CA ALA A 223 4.94 8.81 -21.44
C ALA A 223 4.81 8.89 -19.92
N SER A 224 4.43 7.77 -19.31
CA SER A 224 4.34 7.64 -17.87
C SER A 224 4.44 6.18 -17.46
N ARG A 225 4.78 5.90 -16.19
CA ARG A 225 4.79 4.53 -15.69
C ARG A 225 3.40 3.87 -15.75
N VAL A 226 2.33 4.64 -15.58
CA VAL A 226 0.96 4.11 -15.68
C VAL A 226 0.57 3.75 -17.12
N LEU A 227 1.14 4.40 -18.13
CA LEU A 227 0.97 3.97 -19.52
C LEU A 227 1.51 2.54 -19.73
N GLU A 228 2.67 2.23 -19.15
CA GLU A 228 3.30 0.91 -19.25
C GLU A 228 2.53 -0.18 -18.48
N THR A 229 1.96 0.17 -17.32
CA THR A 229 1.31 -0.79 -16.42
C THR A 229 -0.19 -0.93 -16.66
N ASP A 230 -0.87 0.13 -17.07
CA ASP A 230 -2.33 0.22 -17.07
C ASP A 230 -2.92 0.44 -18.48
N GLY A 231 -2.09 0.89 -19.45
CA GLY A 231 -2.59 1.27 -20.77
C GLY A 231 -3.23 0.12 -21.56
N GLU A 232 -2.69 -1.08 -21.45
CA GLU A 232 -3.23 -2.28 -22.07
C GLU A 232 -4.50 -2.75 -21.36
N ASP A 233 -4.50 -2.73 -20.04
CA ASP A 233 -5.67 -3.08 -19.22
C ASP A 233 -6.87 -2.16 -19.55
N MET A 234 -6.62 -0.84 -19.72
CA MET A 234 -7.66 0.11 -20.13
C MET A 234 -8.19 -0.19 -21.54
N GLN A 235 -7.32 -0.55 -22.48
CA GLN A 235 -7.72 -0.94 -23.83
C GLN A 235 -8.60 -2.20 -23.82
N ASN A 236 -8.15 -3.24 -23.10
CA ASN A 236 -8.72 -4.58 -23.10
C ASN A 236 -9.83 -4.79 -22.07
N ARG A 237 -10.08 -3.79 -21.19
CA ARG A 237 -11.03 -3.87 -20.06
C ARG A 237 -10.63 -4.94 -19.03
N GLU A 238 -9.34 -5.13 -18.81
CA GLU A 238 -8.78 -6.08 -17.85
C GLU A 238 -8.32 -5.34 -16.61
N HIS A 239 -9.20 -5.15 -15.65
CA HIS A 239 -8.94 -4.36 -14.44
C HIS A 239 -8.71 -5.25 -13.21
N SER A 240 -7.89 -6.29 -13.35
CA SER A 240 -7.44 -7.12 -12.24
C SER A 240 -6.72 -6.28 -11.20
N CYS A 241 -7.20 -6.32 -9.95
CA CYS A 241 -6.83 -5.35 -8.93
C CYS A 241 -5.42 -5.57 -8.38
N PHE A 242 -4.50 -4.68 -8.68
CA PHE A 242 -3.23 -4.49 -7.97
C PHE A 242 -3.32 -3.33 -6.97
N PHE A 243 -4.03 -2.25 -7.32
CA PHE A 243 -4.27 -1.08 -6.49
C PHE A 243 -5.69 -0.56 -6.76
N SER A 244 -6.62 -0.82 -5.83
CA SER A 244 -8.04 -0.59 -6.07
C SER A 244 -8.42 0.89 -6.22
N ALA A 245 -9.52 1.15 -6.95
CA ALA A 245 -10.09 2.49 -7.06
C ALA A 245 -10.46 3.09 -5.70
N ALA A 246 -10.91 2.28 -4.74
CA ALA A 246 -11.17 2.71 -3.38
C ALA A 246 -9.88 3.22 -2.68
N HIS A 247 -8.75 2.52 -2.85
CA HIS A 247 -7.45 3.00 -2.35
C HIS A 247 -6.99 4.28 -3.07
N ALA A 248 -7.21 4.39 -4.38
CA ALA A 248 -6.87 5.58 -5.15
C ALA A 248 -7.67 6.81 -4.67
N ALA A 249 -8.96 6.65 -4.38
CA ALA A 249 -9.81 7.68 -3.78
C ALA A 249 -9.31 8.12 -2.39
N LYS A 250 -8.98 7.14 -1.52
CA LYS A 250 -8.45 7.37 -0.18
C LYS A 250 -7.13 8.13 -0.23
N ASP A 251 -6.18 7.69 -1.05
CA ASP A 251 -4.85 8.29 -1.12
C ASP A 251 -4.89 9.70 -1.72
N SER A 252 -5.76 9.93 -2.72
CA SER A 252 -6.02 11.28 -3.24
C SER A 252 -6.63 12.20 -2.18
N ARG A 253 -7.47 11.68 -1.27
CA ARG A 253 -8.00 12.43 -0.12
C ARG A 253 -6.88 12.86 0.82
N ILE A 254 -5.96 11.97 1.17
CA ILE A 254 -4.81 12.28 2.05
C ILE A 254 -4.00 13.45 1.47
N ALA A 255 -3.68 13.41 0.18
CA ALA A 255 -2.93 14.47 -0.47
C ALA A 255 -3.69 15.83 -0.47
N LEU A 256 -5.01 15.82 -0.70
CA LEU A 256 -5.84 17.03 -0.62
C LEU A 256 -5.93 17.60 0.81
N GLU A 257 -5.94 16.74 1.82
CA GLU A 257 -5.89 17.17 3.21
C GLU A 257 -4.55 17.83 3.56
N LEU A 258 -3.44 17.27 3.08
CA LEU A 258 -2.12 17.87 3.24
C LEU A 258 -2.00 19.24 2.56
N ALA A 259 -2.71 19.48 1.45
CA ALA A 259 -2.70 20.76 0.75
C ALA A 259 -3.39 21.90 1.53
N ARG A 260 -4.27 21.57 2.49
CA ARG A 260 -5.00 22.58 3.28
C ARG A 260 -4.10 23.43 4.16
N GLN A 261 -3.09 22.81 4.79
CA GLN A 261 -2.21 23.52 5.72
C GLN A 261 -1.40 24.64 5.03
N PRO A 262 -0.74 24.40 3.87
CA PRO A 262 -0.07 25.46 3.10
C PRO A 262 -1.03 26.30 2.24
N GLY A 263 -2.36 26.05 2.28
CA GLY A 263 -3.36 26.81 1.54
C GLY A 263 -3.32 26.59 0.02
N LEU A 264 -2.85 25.42 -0.44
CA LEU A 264 -2.76 25.13 -1.87
C LEU A 264 -4.09 24.58 -2.40
N ASP A 265 -4.51 25.07 -3.58
CA ASP A 265 -5.57 24.47 -4.37
C ASP A 265 -4.98 23.48 -5.38
N LEU A 266 -5.51 22.25 -5.42
CA LEU A 266 -5.08 21.15 -6.29
C LEU A 266 -6.25 20.70 -7.16
N PRO A 267 -6.62 21.44 -8.22
CA PRO A 267 -7.81 21.17 -9.02
C PRO A 267 -7.78 19.81 -9.73
N LEU A 268 -6.65 19.39 -10.29
CA LEU A 268 -6.51 18.08 -10.93
C LEU A 268 -6.69 16.93 -9.93
N ALA A 269 -6.09 17.06 -8.76
CA ALA A 269 -6.24 16.07 -7.68
C ALA A 269 -7.68 15.93 -7.22
N ARG A 270 -8.40 17.06 -7.12
CA ARG A 270 -9.82 17.09 -6.74
C ARG A 270 -10.67 16.40 -7.80
N ALA A 271 -10.49 16.75 -9.07
CA ALA A 271 -11.23 16.12 -10.18
C ALA A 271 -10.95 14.61 -10.22
N THR A 272 -9.69 14.19 -10.15
CA THR A 272 -9.30 12.77 -10.14
C THR A 272 -9.92 12.02 -8.96
N LYS A 273 -9.89 12.57 -7.75
CA LYS A 273 -10.52 11.98 -6.57
C LYS A 273 -12.03 11.78 -6.77
N GLU A 274 -12.74 12.76 -7.35
CA GLU A 274 -14.17 12.64 -7.60
C GLU A 274 -14.48 11.54 -8.64
N GLN A 275 -13.62 11.32 -9.64
CA GLN A 275 -13.79 10.19 -10.56
C GLN A 275 -13.62 8.84 -9.83
N TYR A 276 -12.63 8.67 -8.97
CA TYR A 276 -12.50 7.45 -8.15
C TYR A 276 -13.66 7.26 -7.17
N LYS A 277 -14.18 8.33 -6.57
CA LYS A 277 -15.43 8.27 -5.79
C LYS A 277 -16.62 7.80 -6.62
N ARG A 278 -16.72 8.28 -7.85
CA ARG A 278 -17.75 7.83 -8.79
C ARG A 278 -17.63 6.33 -9.08
N MET A 279 -16.42 5.82 -9.29
CA MET A 279 -16.21 4.36 -9.41
C MET A 279 -16.77 3.60 -8.21
N ILE A 280 -16.51 4.07 -6.99
CA ILE A 280 -17.02 3.42 -5.77
C ILE A 280 -18.55 3.43 -5.77
N THR A 281 -19.18 4.56 -6.10
CA THR A 281 -20.64 4.70 -6.16
C THR A 281 -21.28 3.79 -7.21
N GLU A 282 -20.58 3.57 -8.34
CA GLU A 282 -21.03 2.67 -9.42
C GLU A 282 -20.66 1.18 -9.18
N GLY A 283 -20.19 0.82 -7.96
CA GLY A 283 -19.84 -0.56 -7.61
C GLY A 283 -18.51 -1.05 -8.19
N LEU A 284 -17.64 -0.14 -8.67
CA LEU A 284 -16.36 -0.41 -9.30
C LEU A 284 -15.18 -0.21 -8.34
N GLY A 285 -15.43 -0.01 -7.06
CA GLY A 285 -14.42 0.35 -6.06
C GLY A 285 -13.31 -0.68 -5.90
N GLU A 286 -13.61 -1.96 -6.13
CA GLU A 286 -12.67 -3.08 -6.00
C GLU A 286 -11.88 -3.38 -7.30
N LEU A 287 -12.23 -2.76 -8.42
CA LEU A 287 -11.41 -2.84 -9.62
C LEU A 287 -10.07 -2.12 -9.40
N ASP A 288 -9.07 -2.48 -10.20
CA ASP A 288 -7.84 -1.71 -10.27
C ASP A 288 -8.12 -0.24 -10.64
N LYS A 289 -7.21 0.67 -10.25
CA LYS A 289 -7.32 2.09 -10.58
C LYS A 289 -7.47 2.35 -12.09
N SER A 290 -6.95 1.47 -12.94
CA SER A 290 -7.12 1.49 -14.39
C SER A 290 -8.58 1.43 -14.82
N GLY A 291 -9.45 0.87 -13.97
CA GLY A 291 -10.90 0.82 -14.19
C GLY A 291 -11.59 2.19 -14.29
N ILE A 292 -10.90 3.30 -13.99
CA ILE A 292 -11.37 4.66 -14.27
C ILE A 292 -11.72 4.84 -15.76
N ALA A 293 -11.09 4.06 -16.64
CA ALA A 293 -11.41 4.01 -18.06
C ALA A 293 -12.86 3.60 -18.34
N GLU A 294 -13.47 2.78 -17.48
CA GLU A 294 -14.87 2.37 -17.62
C GLU A 294 -15.87 3.52 -17.46
N LEU A 295 -15.47 4.62 -16.82
CA LEU A 295 -16.27 5.84 -16.71
C LEU A 295 -16.15 6.76 -17.93
N THR A 296 -15.07 6.62 -18.71
CA THR A 296 -14.67 7.59 -19.72
C THR A 296 -14.90 7.09 -21.14
N PHE A 297 -14.64 5.81 -21.42
CA PHE A 297 -14.87 5.25 -22.75
C PHE A 297 -16.37 5.21 -23.09
N LYS A 298 -16.69 5.65 -24.32
CA LYS A 298 -18.05 5.63 -24.83
C LYS A 298 -18.62 4.21 -24.80
N ASP A 299 -19.89 4.07 -24.40
CA ASP A 299 -20.66 2.82 -24.35
C ASP A 299 -20.16 1.74 -23.35
N ARG A 300 -19.12 2.03 -22.51
CA ARG A 300 -18.70 1.08 -21.46
C ARG A 300 -19.58 1.13 -20.22
N SER A 301 -20.03 2.32 -19.82
CA SER A 301 -20.98 2.51 -18.70
C SER A 301 -22.40 2.04 -19.05
N ALA A 302 -22.84 2.17 -20.32
CA ALA A 302 -24.17 1.78 -20.76
C ALA A 302 -24.38 0.26 -20.87
N SER A 303 -23.31 -0.54 -21.01
CA SER A 303 -23.42 -2.01 -21.11
C SER A 303 -23.78 -2.70 -19.77
N ARG A 304 -23.73 -2.00 -18.65
CA ARG A 304 -24.11 -2.54 -17.34
C ARG A 304 -25.57 -2.37 -16.99
N GLN A 305 -26.26 -1.34 -17.52
CA GLN A 305 -27.72 -1.22 -17.38
C GLN A 305 -28.47 -2.33 -18.10
N LYS A 306 -27.92 -2.90 -19.19
CA LYS A 306 -28.53 -4.01 -19.93
C LYS A 306 -28.25 -5.42 -19.37
N ALA A 307 -27.33 -5.57 -18.41
CA ALA A 307 -27.04 -6.84 -17.76
C ALA A 307 -27.72 -6.97 -16.38
N ALA A 308 -28.40 -5.91 -15.92
CA ALA A 308 -29.16 -5.87 -14.68
C ALA A 308 -30.69 -5.90 -14.91
N ASP A 309 -31.15 -5.81 -16.16
CA ASP A 309 -32.53 -6.09 -16.65
C ASP A 309 -32.58 -7.51 -17.27
#